data_67cd53f0d3ba6e9e632aba68c98db0c5
#
_entry.id   67cd53f0d3ba6e9e632aba68c98db0c5
#
_cell.length_a   1.000
_cell.length_b   1.000
_cell.length_c   1.000
_cell.angle_alpha   90.00
_cell.angle_beta   90.00
_cell.angle_gamma   90.00
#
_symmetry.space_group_name_H-M   'P 1'
#
loop_
_entity.id
_entity.type
_entity.pdbx_description
1 polymer ?
#
loop_
_entity_poly.entity_id
_entity_poly.type
_entity_poly.pdbx_seq_one_letter_code
_entity_poly.pdbx_strand_id
1 'polypeptide(L)'
;MFDFLRRGAAEPAVPESKASATGKVVAMGTGRVMWSPRDVVTLTKTGFVGNPVGFRAVRMISEAAAALPLVVQDKGRRYDRHPVADLLARPNAAQGRAELLEAVYGQILLTGNAYIEAVGGEGLPIELHVLRSDRMNLVPGADGWPMAYDYVVDGRKHRFPVSEELSPICHIKSFHPQNDHYGLSAMEAAATAIDVHNSASRWSKALLDNAARPSGAIVYKGMDGQGSLSSDQYDRLLHEMETMHQGARNAGRPMLLEGGLDWKPMGFSPSDMEFQQTKEAAAREIAIAFGIPPMLLGIPGDATYANYQEANRAFYRLTVLPLATRVTSVIADWLSDFTGERMELRPDLDQIPALASEREATWRRVGEATFLTAAEKRSLLGLPALEVGHEG
;
A
#
# COMPACT_ATOMS: atom_id res chain seq x y z
N MET A 1 46.77 3.00 -25.53
CA MET A 1 45.77 4.05 -25.49
C MET A 1 44.51 3.45 -26.12
N PHE A 2 43.46 3.19 -25.33
CA PHE A 2 42.17 2.58 -25.68
C PHE A 2 42.14 1.11 -26.08
N ASP A 3 42.38 0.22 -25.11
CA ASP A 3 42.12 -1.22 -25.21
C ASP A 3 40.94 -1.60 -24.29
N PHE A 4 39.81 -0.88 -24.41
CA PHE A 4 38.65 -1.04 -23.49
C PHE A 4 37.44 -1.70 -24.16
N LEU A 5 37.60 -2.32 -25.34
CA LEU A 5 36.49 -2.90 -26.09
C LEU A 5 36.82 -4.32 -26.58
N ARG A 6 37.24 -5.23 -25.68
CA ARG A 6 37.06 -6.67 -25.92
C ARG A 6 35.82 -7.12 -25.16
N ARG A 7 34.67 -7.04 -25.82
CA ARG A 7 33.43 -7.70 -25.38
C ARG A 7 33.65 -9.22 -25.43
N GLY A 8 33.85 -9.83 -24.27
CA GLY A 8 33.62 -11.26 -24.11
C GLY A 8 32.13 -11.56 -24.34
N ALA A 9 31.83 -12.67 -25.01
CA ALA A 9 30.46 -13.15 -25.16
C ALA A 9 29.82 -13.21 -23.77
N ALA A 10 28.79 -12.41 -23.53
CA ALA A 10 28.07 -12.39 -22.26
C ALA A 10 27.29 -13.71 -22.14
N GLU A 11 27.49 -14.42 -21.02
CA GLU A 11 26.59 -15.48 -20.61
C GLU A 11 25.15 -14.91 -20.52
N PRO A 12 24.12 -15.70 -20.85
CA PRO A 12 22.74 -15.24 -20.75
C PRO A 12 22.47 -14.77 -19.31
N ALA A 13 22.07 -13.52 -19.17
CA ALA A 13 21.78 -12.93 -17.89
C ALA A 13 20.65 -13.70 -17.19
N VAL A 14 20.87 -14.05 -15.93
CA VAL A 14 19.86 -14.69 -15.08
C VAL A 14 18.79 -13.65 -14.76
N PRO A 15 17.49 -14.00 -14.85
CA PRO A 15 16.43 -13.04 -14.50
C PRO A 15 16.59 -12.57 -13.06
N GLU A 16 16.59 -11.26 -12.84
CA GLU A 16 16.62 -10.68 -11.50
C GLU A 16 15.38 -11.09 -10.70
N SER A 17 15.61 -11.54 -9.48
CA SER A 17 14.55 -11.84 -8.53
C SER A 17 13.93 -10.53 -8.01
N LYS A 18 12.61 -10.49 -7.90
CA LYS A 18 11.87 -9.40 -7.23
C LYS A 18 12.07 -9.39 -5.71
N ALA A 19 12.83 -10.32 -5.17
CA ALA A 19 13.16 -10.34 -3.74
C ALA A 19 14.24 -9.29 -3.46
N SER A 20 13.97 -8.41 -2.50
CA SER A 20 15.01 -7.54 -1.94
C SER A 20 16.14 -8.41 -1.37
N ALA A 21 17.39 -8.14 -1.75
CA ALA A 21 18.56 -8.93 -1.36
C ALA A 21 18.91 -8.86 0.15
N THR A 22 18.13 -8.10 0.94
CA THR A 22 18.45 -7.79 2.35
C THR A 22 17.75 -8.64 3.39
N GLY A 23 17.09 -9.74 3.04
CA GLY A 23 16.33 -10.57 3.96
C GLY A 23 16.82 -11.98 4.18
N LYS A 24 17.90 -12.22 4.93
CA LYS A 24 18.13 -13.54 5.52
C LYS A 24 17.17 -13.75 6.69
N VAL A 25 16.17 -14.62 6.48
CA VAL A 25 15.33 -15.13 7.56
C VAL A 25 16.12 -16.14 8.35
N VAL A 26 16.39 -15.85 9.60
CA VAL A 26 16.88 -16.83 10.57
C VAL A 26 15.68 -17.30 11.38
N ALA A 27 15.07 -18.42 10.99
CA ALA A 27 14.12 -19.14 11.83
C ALA A 27 14.88 -19.79 12.98
N MET A 28 14.75 -19.25 14.18
CA MET A 28 15.25 -19.91 15.39
C MET A 28 14.11 -20.07 16.39
N GLY A 29 14.10 -21.27 17.00
CA GLY A 29 13.09 -21.71 17.92
C GLY A 29 12.87 -20.80 19.14
N THR A 30 11.74 -21.00 19.78
CA THR A 30 11.23 -20.45 21.04
C THR A 30 11.96 -19.23 21.60
N GLY A 31 11.38 -18.05 21.38
CA GLY A 31 11.80 -16.81 22.02
C GLY A 31 12.55 -15.81 21.14
N ARG A 32 12.73 -16.09 19.84
CA ARG A 32 13.33 -15.11 18.90
C ARG A 32 12.25 -14.42 18.06
N VAL A 33 12.43 -13.13 17.90
CA VAL A 33 11.59 -12.32 17.00
C VAL A 33 11.76 -12.83 15.57
N MET A 34 10.68 -13.28 14.95
CA MET A 34 10.64 -13.70 13.55
C MET A 34 10.16 -12.53 12.70
N TRP A 35 10.99 -12.12 11.75
CA TRP A 35 10.62 -11.13 10.75
C TRP A 35 10.09 -11.81 9.49
N SER A 36 9.06 -11.24 8.89
CA SER A 36 8.52 -11.75 7.63
C SER A 36 9.53 -11.59 6.50
N PRO A 37 9.68 -12.60 5.60
CA PRO A 37 10.42 -12.43 4.36
C PRO A 37 9.92 -11.23 3.57
N ARG A 38 10.85 -10.51 2.95
CA ARG A 38 10.52 -9.28 2.19
C ARG A 38 10.26 -9.55 0.71
N ASP A 39 9.79 -10.75 0.38
CA ASP A 39 9.30 -11.04 -0.95
C ASP A 39 7.86 -10.52 -1.14
N VAL A 40 7.50 -10.24 -2.39
CA VAL A 40 6.21 -9.63 -2.76
C VAL A 40 5.02 -10.44 -2.26
N VAL A 41 5.08 -11.77 -2.34
CA VAL A 41 3.96 -12.66 -1.96
C VAL A 41 3.74 -12.61 -0.44
N THR A 42 4.82 -12.72 0.33
CA THR A 42 4.75 -12.64 1.79
C THR A 42 4.32 -11.27 2.27
N LEU A 43 4.89 -10.20 1.71
CA LEU A 43 4.51 -8.82 2.06
C LEU A 43 3.03 -8.54 1.74
N THR A 44 2.54 -9.00 0.59
CA THR A 44 1.12 -8.88 0.25
C THR A 44 0.24 -9.65 1.24
N LYS A 45 0.63 -10.87 1.59
CA LYS A 45 -0.12 -11.70 2.54
C LYS A 45 -0.13 -11.11 3.96
N THR A 46 1.01 -10.67 4.46
CA THR A 46 1.14 -10.17 5.84
C THR A 46 0.70 -8.71 5.99
N GLY A 47 0.98 -7.89 4.98
CA GLY A 47 0.77 -6.44 5.03
C GLY A 47 -0.57 -5.98 4.45
N PHE A 48 -1.09 -6.65 3.42
CA PHE A 48 -2.38 -6.28 2.83
C PHE A 48 -3.50 -7.19 3.31
N VAL A 49 -3.36 -8.51 3.14
CA VAL A 49 -4.43 -9.45 3.52
C VAL A 49 -4.52 -9.61 5.05
N GLY A 50 -3.39 -9.62 5.73
CA GLY A 50 -3.29 -9.91 7.17
C GLY A 50 -3.17 -8.68 8.09
N ASN A 51 -3.16 -7.46 7.56
CA ASN A 51 -3.01 -6.23 8.34
C ASN A 51 -4.08 -5.20 7.97
N PRO A 52 -4.99 -4.83 8.88
CA PRO A 52 -6.08 -3.91 8.56
C PRO A 52 -5.61 -2.49 8.24
N VAL A 53 -4.49 -2.04 8.83
CA VAL A 53 -3.93 -0.70 8.56
C VAL A 53 -3.32 -0.66 7.17
N GLY A 54 -2.51 -1.65 6.81
CA GLY A 54 -1.92 -1.76 5.47
C GLY A 54 -2.98 -1.96 4.39
N PHE A 55 -4.01 -2.80 4.64
CA PHE A 55 -5.15 -2.95 3.76
C PHE A 55 -5.84 -1.60 3.49
N ARG A 56 -6.20 -0.88 4.57
CA ARG A 56 -6.89 0.40 4.43
C ARG A 56 -6.02 1.45 3.76
N ALA A 57 -4.71 1.48 4.05
CA ALA A 57 -3.78 2.41 3.43
C ALA A 57 -3.70 2.23 1.91
N VAL A 58 -3.50 1.00 1.44
CA VAL A 58 -3.46 0.70 -0.01
C VAL A 58 -4.79 1.05 -0.67
N ARG A 59 -5.91 0.58 -0.11
CA ARG A 59 -7.25 0.86 -0.65
C ARG A 59 -7.55 2.35 -0.73
N MET A 60 -7.27 3.09 0.34
CA MET A 60 -7.57 4.52 0.42
C MET A 60 -6.82 5.32 -0.64
N ILE A 61 -5.53 5.00 -0.88
CA ILE A 61 -4.74 5.70 -1.91
C ILE A 61 -5.20 5.30 -3.30
N SER A 62 -5.33 3.98 -3.56
CA SER A 62 -5.68 3.49 -4.89
C SER A 62 -7.07 3.92 -5.33
N GLU A 63 -8.06 3.86 -4.45
CA GLU A 63 -9.43 4.34 -4.69
C GLU A 63 -9.45 5.86 -4.94
N ALA A 64 -8.77 6.64 -4.11
CA ALA A 64 -8.72 8.10 -4.26
C ALA A 64 -8.03 8.52 -5.56
N ALA A 65 -6.93 7.87 -5.93
CA ALA A 65 -6.20 8.17 -7.16
C ALA A 65 -6.96 7.71 -8.41
N ALA A 66 -7.62 6.55 -8.37
CA ALA A 66 -8.43 6.02 -9.48
C ALA A 66 -9.70 6.84 -9.76
N ALA A 67 -10.25 7.47 -8.71
CA ALA A 67 -11.43 8.32 -8.82
C ALA A 67 -11.14 9.71 -9.43
N LEU A 68 -9.86 10.11 -9.58
CA LEU A 68 -9.52 11.42 -10.11
C LEU A 68 -10.03 11.58 -11.56
N PRO A 69 -10.72 12.66 -11.88
CA PRO A 69 -11.04 13.01 -13.26
C PRO A 69 -9.75 13.28 -14.02
N LEU A 70 -9.63 12.70 -15.22
CA LEU A 70 -8.45 12.86 -16.08
C LEU A 70 -8.81 13.67 -17.31
N VAL A 71 -7.87 14.49 -17.75
CA VAL A 71 -7.96 15.25 -19.00
C VAL A 71 -6.78 14.93 -19.89
N VAL A 72 -7.04 14.81 -21.19
CA VAL A 72 -6.02 14.70 -22.23
C VAL A 72 -5.75 16.08 -22.79
N GLN A 73 -4.47 16.44 -22.89
CA GLN A 73 -4.04 17.70 -23.50
C GLN A 73 -2.77 17.54 -24.32
N ASP A 74 -2.61 18.41 -25.32
CA ASP A 74 -1.37 18.60 -26.07
C ASP A 74 -1.03 20.09 -26.13
N LYS A 75 0.21 20.47 -25.82
CA LYS A 75 0.72 21.85 -25.83
C LYS A 75 -0.23 22.85 -25.17
N GLY A 76 -0.88 22.44 -24.05
CA GLY A 76 -1.83 23.27 -23.32
C GLY A 76 -3.26 23.32 -23.93
N ARG A 77 -3.53 22.61 -25.02
CA ARG A 77 -4.87 22.45 -25.58
C ARG A 77 -5.53 21.23 -24.93
N ARG A 78 -6.63 21.42 -24.24
CA ARG A 78 -7.47 20.35 -23.68
C ARG A 78 -8.37 19.79 -24.77
N TYR A 79 -8.48 18.45 -24.83
CA TYR A 79 -9.39 17.77 -25.74
C TYR A 79 -10.67 17.36 -25.01
N ASP A 80 -11.83 17.74 -25.54
CA ASP A 80 -13.13 17.27 -25.05
C ASP A 80 -13.37 15.81 -25.41
N ARG A 81 -12.81 15.36 -26.54
CA ARG A 81 -12.84 13.97 -27.01
C ARG A 81 -11.48 13.59 -27.57
N HIS A 82 -10.97 12.45 -27.12
CA HIS A 82 -9.69 11.92 -27.59
C HIS A 82 -9.73 10.39 -27.52
N PRO A 83 -9.24 9.67 -28.56
CA PRO A 83 -9.27 8.20 -28.58
C PRO A 83 -8.64 7.55 -27.34
N VAL A 84 -7.58 8.12 -26.81
CA VAL A 84 -6.95 7.66 -25.55
C VAL A 84 -7.88 7.84 -24.34
N ALA A 85 -8.65 8.92 -24.29
CA ALA A 85 -9.63 9.11 -23.21
C ALA A 85 -10.76 8.06 -23.30
N ASP A 86 -11.20 7.73 -24.51
CA ASP A 86 -12.21 6.69 -24.76
C ASP A 86 -11.67 5.30 -24.40
N LEU A 87 -10.42 4.98 -24.81
CA LEU A 87 -9.75 3.75 -24.43
C LEU A 87 -9.61 3.62 -22.90
N LEU A 88 -9.17 4.68 -22.22
CA LEU A 88 -9.07 4.65 -20.77
C LEU A 88 -10.43 4.60 -20.07
N ALA A 89 -11.47 5.21 -20.64
CA ALA A 89 -12.82 5.13 -20.07
C ALA A 89 -13.36 3.69 -20.06
N ARG A 90 -13.02 2.90 -21.06
CA ARG A 90 -13.36 1.48 -21.19
C ARG A 90 -12.16 0.67 -21.69
N PRO A 91 -11.21 0.38 -20.79
CA PRO A 91 -9.93 -0.20 -21.20
C PRO A 91 -10.03 -1.65 -21.70
N ASN A 92 -11.09 -2.37 -21.32
CA ASN A 92 -11.39 -3.72 -21.81
C ASN A 92 -12.88 -4.03 -21.58
N ALA A 93 -13.31 -5.22 -22.02
CA ALA A 93 -14.71 -5.62 -21.93
C ALA A 93 -15.23 -5.79 -20.50
N ALA A 94 -14.33 -6.05 -19.53
CA ALA A 94 -14.67 -6.38 -18.15
C ALA A 94 -14.51 -5.21 -17.15
N GLN A 95 -13.75 -4.18 -17.51
CA GLN A 95 -13.34 -3.14 -16.55
C GLN A 95 -13.61 -1.73 -17.10
N GLY A 96 -13.93 -0.82 -16.19
CA GLY A 96 -13.88 0.62 -16.43
C GLY A 96 -12.55 1.24 -16.00
N ARG A 97 -12.39 2.55 -16.28
CA ARG A 97 -11.17 3.30 -15.94
C ARG A 97 -10.77 3.19 -14.48
N ALA A 98 -11.73 3.36 -13.57
CA ALA A 98 -11.46 3.35 -12.13
C ALA A 98 -10.92 2.00 -11.67
N GLU A 99 -11.47 0.90 -12.16
CA GLU A 99 -11.04 -0.46 -11.80
C GLU A 99 -9.64 -0.77 -12.34
N LEU A 100 -9.34 -0.38 -13.58
CA LEU A 100 -8.00 -0.53 -14.15
C LEU A 100 -6.98 0.28 -13.35
N LEU A 101 -7.25 1.56 -13.10
CA LEU A 101 -6.32 2.44 -12.38
C LEU A 101 -6.17 2.04 -10.92
N GLU A 102 -7.24 1.60 -10.23
CA GLU A 102 -7.16 1.06 -8.88
C GLU A 102 -6.19 -0.12 -8.82
N ALA A 103 -6.27 -1.04 -9.80
CA ALA A 103 -5.35 -2.16 -9.89
C ALA A 103 -3.90 -1.69 -10.13
N VAL A 104 -3.66 -0.71 -10.99
CA VAL A 104 -2.33 -0.13 -11.23
C VAL A 104 -1.76 0.47 -9.95
N TYR A 105 -2.51 1.36 -9.29
CA TYR A 105 -2.06 2.00 -8.04
C TYR A 105 -1.83 0.98 -6.94
N GLY A 106 -2.75 0.01 -6.79
CA GLY A 106 -2.61 -1.07 -5.83
C GLY A 106 -1.33 -1.88 -6.03
N GLN A 107 -1.01 -2.25 -7.28
CA GLN A 107 0.24 -2.96 -7.61
C GLN A 107 1.48 -2.12 -7.25
N ILE A 108 1.50 -0.83 -7.56
CA ILE A 108 2.61 0.07 -7.21
C ILE A 108 2.80 0.14 -5.70
N LEU A 109 1.73 0.29 -4.93
CA LEU A 109 1.81 0.39 -3.47
C LEU A 109 2.25 -0.93 -2.82
N LEU A 110 1.84 -2.06 -3.37
CA LEU A 110 2.16 -3.40 -2.85
C LEU A 110 3.55 -3.89 -3.27
N THR A 111 3.97 -3.60 -4.51
CA THR A 111 5.15 -4.23 -5.11
C THR A 111 6.19 -3.23 -5.62
N GLY A 112 5.88 -1.95 -5.62
CA GLY A 112 6.69 -0.91 -6.26
C GLY A 112 6.59 -0.89 -7.79
N ASN A 113 5.85 -1.82 -8.39
CA ASN A 113 5.78 -2.03 -9.84
C ASN A 113 4.34 -2.25 -10.29
N ALA A 114 3.98 -1.76 -11.46
CA ALA A 114 2.75 -2.11 -12.15
C ALA A 114 3.04 -2.34 -13.63
N TYR A 115 2.30 -3.26 -14.23
CA TYR A 115 2.46 -3.63 -15.63
C TYR A 115 1.09 -3.57 -16.32
N ILE A 116 1.04 -2.83 -17.44
CA ILE A 116 -0.15 -2.76 -18.29
C ILE A 116 0.22 -3.36 -19.65
N GLU A 117 -0.55 -4.34 -20.10
CA GLU A 117 -0.44 -4.93 -21.42
C GLU A 117 -1.35 -4.20 -22.39
N ALA A 118 -0.81 -3.87 -23.56
CA ALA A 118 -1.56 -3.39 -24.73
C ALA A 118 -1.91 -4.57 -25.63
N VAL A 119 -3.18 -4.71 -25.96
CA VAL A 119 -3.68 -5.80 -26.81
C VAL A 119 -4.33 -5.25 -28.06
N GLY A 120 -3.92 -5.79 -29.21
CA GLY A 120 -4.52 -5.52 -30.53
C GLY A 120 -4.16 -4.15 -31.11
N GLY A 121 -4.55 -3.95 -32.38
CA GLY A 121 -4.47 -2.68 -33.12
C GLY A 121 -3.19 -2.47 -33.91
N GLU A 122 -3.36 -1.90 -35.14
CA GLU A 122 -2.32 -1.14 -35.82
C GLU A 122 -2.51 0.32 -35.35
N GLY A 123 -1.60 0.86 -34.56
CA GLY A 123 -1.76 2.15 -33.88
C GLY A 123 -2.26 2.00 -32.43
N LEU A 124 -3.22 2.82 -31.98
CA LEU A 124 -3.69 2.77 -30.61
C LEU A 124 -4.21 1.37 -30.23
N PRO A 125 -3.84 0.83 -29.05
CA PRO A 125 -4.34 -0.47 -28.58
C PRO A 125 -5.86 -0.52 -28.51
N ILE A 126 -6.43 -1.71 -28.72
CA ILE A 126 -7.87 -1.95 -28.59
C ILE A 126 -8.25 -2.18 -27.13
N GLU A 127 -7.40 -2.86 -26.37
CA GLU A 127 -7.62 -3.16 -24.96
C GLU A 127 -6.35 -2.95 -24.12
N LEU A 128 -6.55 -2.62 -22.85
CA LEU A 128 -5.51 -2.51 -21.84
C LEU A 128 -5.83 -3.46 -20.66
N HIS A 129 -4.83 -4.24 -20.23
CA HIS A 129 -4.95 -5.19 -19.14
C HIS A 129 -3.85 -5.00 -18.11
N VAL A 130 -4.20 -4.95 -16.82
CA VAL A 130 -3.20 -4.92 -15.73
C VAL A 130 -2.74 -6.33 -15.43
N LEU A 131 -1.45 -6.57 -15.58
CA LEU A 131 -0.83 -7.86 -15.26
C LEU A 131 -0.32 -7.86 -13.80
N ARG A 132 -0.44 -9.02 -13.15
CA ARG A 132 0.01 -9.17 -11.75
C ARG A 132 1.52 -9.06 -11.66
N SER A 133 2.00 -8.15 -10.83
CA SER A 133 3.44 -7.87 -10.67
C SER A 133 4.23 -9.05 -10.07
N ASP A 134 3.59 -9.89 -9.23
CA ASP A 134 4.23 -11.10 -8.66
C ASP A 134 4.47 -12.21 -9.69
N ARG A 135 3.87 -12.12 -10.87
CA ARG A 135 4.03 -13.07 -11.99
C ARG A 135 4.92 -12.55 -13.11
N MET A 136 5.31 -11.28 -13.05
CA MET A 136 6.09 -10.63 -14.07
C MET A 136 7.59 -10.67 -13.73
N ASN A 137 8.41 -11.12 -14.66
CA ASN A 137 9.86 -11.11 -14.54
C ASN A 137 10.46 -10.35 -15.72
N LEU A 138 11.38 -9.45 -15.41
CA LEU A 138 12.13 -8.71 -16.42
C LEU A 138 13.31 -9.57 -16.89
N VAL A 139 13.54 -9.60 -18.20
CA VAL A 139 14.68 -10.28 -18.81
C VAL A 139 15.61 -9.20 -19.32
N PRO A 140 16.78 -9.00 -18.68
CA PRO A 140 17.75 -8.00 -19.12
C PRO A 140 18.46 -8.45 -20.40
N GLY A 141 18.79 -7.51 -21.25
CA GLY A 141 19.66 -7.70 -22.41
C GLY A 141 21.15 -7.71 -22.03
N ALA A 142 22.01 -7.90 -23.01
CA ALA A 142 23.47 -7.89 -22.81
C ALA A 142 24.02 -6.53 -22.36
N ASP A 143 23.30 -5.47 -22.61
CA ASP A 143 23.58 -4.08 -22.21
C ASP A 143 23.00 -3.71 -20.84
N GLY A 144 22.26 -4.63 -20.21
CA GLY A 144 21.59 -4.43 -18.92
C GLY A 144 20.19 -3.81 -19.02
N TRP A 145 19.74 -3.38 -20.23
CA TRP A 145 18.39 -2.88 -20.42
C TRP A 145 17.37 -4.01 -20.61
N PRO A 146 16.08 -3.77 -20.33
CA PRO A 146 15.04 -4.77 -20.55
C PRO A 146 14.96 -5.20 -22.02
N MET A 147 15.16 -6.50 -22.29
CA MET A 147 15.01 -7.11 -23.60
C MET A 147 13.61 -7.75 -23.75
N ALA A 148 13.03 -8.22 -22.67
CA ALA A 148 11.71 -8.83 -22.63
C ALA A 148 11.11 -8.81 -21.23
N TYR A 149 9.81 -9.04 -21.16
CA TYR A 149 9.08 -9.35 -19.94
C TYR A 149 8.53 -10.77 -20.04
N ASP A 150 8.76 -11.59 -19.02
CA ASP A 150 8.23 -12.95 -18.92
C ASP A 150 7.09 -12.98 -17.90
N TYR A 151 5.88 -13.23 -18.36
CA TYR A 151 4.72 -13.42 -17.49
C TYR A 151 4.46 -14.91 -17.28
N VAL A 152 4.44 -15.35 -16.02
CA VAL A 152 4.34 -16.77 -15.67
C VAL A 152 3.00 -17.05 -14.99
N VAL A 153 2.20 -17.93 -15.64
CA VAL A 153 0.91 -18.39 -15.12
C VAL A 153 0.88 -19.91 -15.17
N ASP A 154 0.64 -20.55 -14.04
CA ASP A 154 0.54 -22.02 -13.90
C ASP A 154 1.71 -22.78 -14.57
N GLY A 155 2.92 -22.25 -14.40
CA GLY A 155 4.14 -22.81 -14.98
C GLY A 155 4.33 -22.53 -16.48
N ARG A 156 3.37 -21.91 -17.13
CA ARG A 156 3.48 -21.45 -18.53
C ARG A 156 4.04 -20.05 -18.57
N LYS A 157 5.07 -19.87 -19.40
CA LYS A 157 5.74 -18.58 -19.61
C LYS A 157 5.22 -17.94 -20.90
N HIS A 158 4.71 -16.74 -20.76
CA HIS A 158 4.38 -15.87 -21.89
C HIS A 158 5.41 -14.74 -21.95
N ARG A 159 6.13 -14.64 -23.09
CA ARG A 159 7.19 -13.65 -23.27
C ARG A 159 6.71 -12.49 -24.12
N PHE A 160 6.88 -11.29 -23.59
CA PHE A 160 6.66 -10.02 -24.29
C PHE A 160 8.02 -9.42 -24.68
N PRO A 161 8.44 -9.48 -25.94
CA PRO A 161 9.68 -8.83 -26.36
C PRO A 161 9.53 -7.32 -26.31
N VAL A 162 10.58 -6.63 -25.91
CA VAL A 162 10.68 -5.18 -25.98
C VAL A 162 11.39 -4.85 -27.29
N SER A 163 10.73 -4.14 -28.20
CA SER A 163 11.35 -3.59 -29.40
C SER A 163 11.82 -2.15 -29.14
N GLU A 164 12.75 -1.66 -29.97
CA GLU A 164 13.23 -0.27 -29.86
C GLU A 164 12.12 0.75 -30.17
N GLU A 165 11.13 0.35 -31.00
CA GLU A 165 10.07 1.25 -31.45
C GLU A 165 8.83 1.20 -30.54
N LEU A 166 8.48 0.02 -30.01
CA LEU A 166 7.23 -0.16 -29.28
C LEU A 166 7.32 -1.30 -28.27
N SER A 167 6.94 -1.03 -27.02
CA SER A 167 6.80 -2.04 -25.99
C SER A 167 5.33 -2.39 -25.78
N PRO A 168 4.94 -3.68 -25.86
CA PRO A 168 3.59 -4.11 -25.54
C PRO A 168 3.26 -3.99 -24.06
N ILE A 169 4.27 -3.78 -23.20
CA ILE A 169 4.13 -3.66 -21.76
C ILE A 169 4.55 -2.27 -21.32
N CYS A 170 3.63 -1.55 -20.67
CA CYS A 170 3.92 -0.37 -19.89
C CYS A 170 4.39 -0.80 -18.49
N HIS A 171 5.65 -0.60 -18.18
CA HIS A 171 6.19 -0.85 -16.85
C HIS A 171 6.29 0.45 -16.06
N ILE A 172 5.44 0.60 -15.06
CA ILE A 172 5.44 1.73 -14.15
C ILE A 172 6.11 1.30 -12.85
N LYS A 173 7.21 1.97 -12.46
CA LYS A 173 7.97 1.62 -11.26
C LYS A 173 8.16 2.80 -10.33
N SER A 174 8.20 2.52 -9.03
CA SER A 174 8.64 3.48 -8.01
C SER A 174 10.16 3.61 -8.00
N PHE A 175 10.66 4.71 -7.46
CA PHE A 175 12.10 4.86 -7.27
C PHE A 175 12.64 3.77 -6.34
N HIS A 176 13.75 3.13 -6.73
CA HIS A 176 14.49 2.20 -5.91
C HIS A 176 15.98 2.56 -5.96
N PRO A 177 16.64 2.84 -4.80
CA PRO A 177 18.01 3.32 -4.78
C PRO A 177 19.07 2.28 -5.14
N GLN A 178 18.70 0.99 -5.14
CA GLN A 178 19.62 -0.13 -5.32
C GLN A 178 19.20 -1.11 -6.44
N ASN A 179 18.12 -0.81 -7.17
CA ASN A 179 17.63 -1.67 -8.23
C ASN A 179 17.13 -0.84 -9.41
N ASP A 180 17.78 -1.01 -10.56
CA ASP A 180 17.45 -0.25 -11.78
C ASP A 180 16.21 -0.79 -12.49
N HIS A 181 15.83 -2.03 -12.21
CA HIS A 181 14.77 -2.74 -12.93
C HIS A 181 13.45 -2.73 -12.19
N TYR A 182 13.48 -2.82 -10.86
CA TYR A 182 12.26 -2.90 -10.04
C TYR A 182 12.14 -1.72 -9.08
N GLY A 183 10.90 -1.35 -8.80
CA GLY A 183 10.58 -0.29 -7.86
C GLY A 183 10.50 -0.77 -6.42
N LEU A 184 10.76 0.13 -5.46
CA LEU A 184 10.57 -0.09 -4.04
C LEU A 184 9.12 0.26 -3.65
N SER A 185 8.46 -0.65 -2.94
CA SER A 185 7.07 -0.43 -2.49
C SER A 185 6.98 0.25 -1.13
N ALA A 186 5.88 0.98 -0.91
CA ALA A 186 5.54 1.49 0.42
C ALA A 186 5.31 0.33 1.42
N MET A 187 4.77 -0.80 0.94
CA MET A 187 4.56 -2.01 1.73
C MET A 187 5.88 -2.58 2.25
N GLU A 188 6.92 -2.61 1.43
CA GLU A 188 8.25 -3.07 1.83
C GLU A 188 8.90 -2.12 2.85
N ALA A 189 8.76 -0.81 2.64
CA ALA A 189 9.22 0.18 3.60
C ALA A 189 8.53 0.05 4.97
N ALA A 190 7.24 -0.32 4.98
CA ALA A 190 6.45 -0.53 6.19
C ALA A 190 6.64 -1.92 6.83
N ALA A 191 7.40 -2.84 6.22
CA ALA A 191 7.41 -4.27 6.58
C ALA A 191 7.70 -4.52 8.07
N THR A 192 8.64 -3.79 8.65
CA THR A 192 8.97 -3.90 10.08
C THR A 192 7.81 -3.49 10.98
N ALA A 193 7.18 -2.36 10.67
CA ALA A 193 6.02 -1.87 11.43
C ALA A 193 4.81 -2.81 11.29
N ILE A 194 4.62 -3.40 10.12
CA ILE A 194 3.60 -4.42 9.85
C ILE A 194 3.83 -5.65 10.72
N ASP A 195 5.06 -6.15 10.80
CA ASP A 195 5.40 -7.31 11.64
C ASP A 195 5.17 -7.03 13.12
N VAL A 196 5.55 -5.86 13.61
CA VAL A 196 5.29 -5.42 14.99
C VAL A 196 3.79 -5.34 15.26
N HIS A 197 3.02 -4.68 14.40
CA HIS A 197 1.57 -4.56 14.53
C HIS A 197 0.88 -5.92 14.53
N ASN A 198 1.25 -6.81 13.60
CA ASN A 198 0.69 -8.15 13.49
C ASN A 198 1.06 -9.02 14.70
N SER A 199 2.28 -8.89 15.22
CA SER A 199 2.74 -9.61 16.41
C SER A 199 2.01 -9.16 17.66
N ALA A 200 1.82 -7.86 17.85
CA ALA A 200 1.01 -7.31 18.94
C ALA A 200 -0.45 -7.79 18.87
N SER A 201 -1.03 -7.84 17.67
CA SER A 201 -2.39 -8.33 17.46
C SER A 201 -2.53 -9.84 17.75
N ARG A 202 -1.54 -10.65 17.34
CA ARG A 202 -1.51 -12.10 17.64
C ARG A 202 -1.35 -12.34 19.14
N TRP A 203 -0.49 -11.57 19.80
CA TRP A 203 -0.30 -11.67 21.24
C TRP A 203 -1.60 -11.32 21.99
N SER A 204 -2.28 -10.22 21.63
CA SER A 204 -3.57 -9.85 22.21
C SER A 204 -4.62 -10.96 21.99
N LYS A 205 -4.66 -11.56 20.79
CA LYS A 205 -5.55 -12.69 20.52
C LYS A 205 -5.23 -13.90 21.38
N ALA A 206 -3.95 -14.26 21.52
CA ALA A 206 -3.52 -15.39 22.34
C ALA A 206 -3.88 -15.17 23.83
N LEU A 207 -3.79 -13.94 24.32
CA LEU A 207 -4.27 -13.59 25.67
C LEU A 207 -5.77 -13.85 25.83
N LEU A 208 -6.58 -13.51 24.83
CA LEU A 208 -8.03 -13.73 24.86
C LEU A 208 -8.39 -15.21 24.72
N ASP A 209 -7.74 -15.93 23.78
CA ASP A 209 -8.03 -17.34 23.51
C ASP A 209 -7.69 -18.27 24.70
N ASN A 210 -6.60 -17.96 25.40
CA ASN A 210 -6.10 -18.84 26.46
C ASN A 210 -6.61 -18.44 27.85
N ALA A 211 -7.52 -17.45 27.96
CA ALA A 211 -7.80 -16.78 29.23
C ALA A 211 -6.46 -16.43 29.96
N ALA A 212 -5.51 -15.98 29.26
CA ALA A 212 -4.08 -16.30 29.18
C ALA A 212 -3.19 -15.74 30.29
N ARG A 213 -3.75 -15.26 31.33
CA ARG A 213 -3.12 -15.22 32.67
C ARG A 213 -4.18 -15.64 33.64
N PRO A 214 -3.83 -16.51 34.60
CA PRO A 214 -4.71 -16.69 35.73
C PRO A 214 -4.98 -15.30 36.28
N SER A 215 -6.25 -14.94 36.40
CA SER A 215 -6.70 -13.68 37.00
C SER A 215 -6.08 -13.46 38.40
N GLY A 216 -5.47 -14.49 38.90
CA GLY A 216 -4.69 -14.53 40.13
C GLY A 216 -4.14 -15.92 40.41
N ALA A 217 -3.39 -16.04 41.45
CA ALA A 217 -2.91 -17.30 42.01
C ALA A 217 -3.62 -17.60 43.35
N ILE A 218 -4.14 -18.81 43.50
CA ILE A 218 -4.59 -19.29 44.78
C ILE A 218 -3.37 -19.80 45.55
N VAL A 219 -3.07 -19.17 46.65
CA VAL A 219 -1.97 -19.57 47.51
C VAL A 219 -2.55 -20.25 48.76
N TYR A 220 -2.21 -21.51 48.97
CA TYR A 220 -2.57 -22.22 50.21
C TYR A 220 -1.53 -21.97 51.28
N LYS A 221 -1.94 -21.47 52.44
CA LYS A 221 -1.02 -21.15 53.54
C LYS A 221 -1.05 -22.15 54.68
N GLY A 222 -1.91 -23.18 54.64
CA GLY A 222 -2.08 -24.10 55.80
C GLY A 222 -2.36 -23.41 57.13
N MET A 223 -2.93 -24.08 58.10
CA MET A 223 -3.20 -23.47 59.40
C MET A 223 -1.93 -23.06 60.16
N ASP A 224 -0.78 -23.70 59.88
CA ASP A 224 0.53 -23.45 60.53
C ASP A 224 1.56 -22.84 59.59
N GLY A 225 1.19 -22.33 58.43
CA GLY A 225 2.10 -21.71 57.47
C GLY A 225 3.00 -22.67 56.69
N GLN A 226 2.91 -23.97 56.89
CA GLN A 226 3.71 -25.02 56.25
C GLN A 226 2.86 -26.17 55.66
N GLY A 227 1.61 -25.94 55.32
CA GLY A 227 0.72 -26.96 54.75
C GLY A 227 0.83 -27.08 53.25
N SER A 228 0.88 -28.32 52.75
CA SER A 228 0.58 -28.66 51.35
C SER A 228 -0.83 -29.25 51.27
N LEU A 229 -1.56 -28.99 50.18
CA LEU A 229 -2.83 -29.67 49.88
C LEU A 229 -2.57 -31.16 49.71
N SER A 230 -3.45 -32.02 50.20
CA SER A 230 -3.43 -33.43 49.81
C SER A 230 -3.79 -33.56 48.33
N SER A 231 -3.40 -34.68 47.71
CA SER A 231 -3.71 -34.96 46.30
C SER A 231 -5.21 -34.81 46.01
N ASP A 232 -6.07 -35.38 46.88
CA ASP A 232 -7.51 -35.30 46.74
C ASP A 232 -8.08 -33.88 46.90
N GLN A 233 -7.49 -33.08 47.76
CA GLN A 233 -7.89 -31.67 47.94
C GLN A 233 -7.47 -30.82 46.73
N TYR A 234 -6.28 -31.09 46.20
CA TYR A 234 -5.78 -30.42 44.99
C TYR A 234 -6.67 -30.73 43.79
N ASP A 235 -7.00 -32.01 43.57
CA ASP A 235 -7.83 -32.44 42.45
C ASP A 235 -9.27 -31.88 42.52
N ARG A 236 -9.85 -31.81 43.74
CA ARG A 236 -11.16 -31.16 43.96
C ARG A 236 -11.12 -29.68 43.65
N LEU A 237 -10.10 -28.97 44.14
CA LEU A 237 -9.95 -27.54 43.89
C LEU A 237 -9.78 -27.25 42.39
N LEU A 238 -9.00 -28.10 41.70
CA LEU A 238 -8.77 -27.97 40.23
C LEU A 238 -10.08 -28.18 39.49
N HIS A 239 -10.83 -29.20 39.83
CA HIS A 239 -12.14 -29.50 39.22
C HIS A 239 -13.17 -28.40 39.45
N GLU A 240 -13.20 -27.82 40.66
CA GLU A 240 -14.10 -26.71 41.02
C GLU A 240 -13.75 -25.45 40.24
N MET A 241 -12.45 -25.15 40.10
CA MET A 241 -11.99 -24.03 39.27
C MET A 241 -12.36 -24.19 37.79
N GLU A 242 -12.18 -25.36 37.22
CA GLU A 242 -12.52 -25.63 35.81
C GLU A 242 -14.02 -25.54 35.56
N THR A 243 -14.84 -26.08 36.45
CA THR A 243 -16.29 -26.14 36.24
C THR A 243 -17.03 -24.88 36.61
N MET A 244 -16.60 -24.16 37.66
CA MET A 244 -17.37 -23.04 38.22
C MET A 244 -16.78 -21.67 37.93
N HIS A 245 -15.50 -21.56 37.59
CA HIS A 245 -14.79 -20.27 37.48
C HIS A 245 -14.07 -20.03 36.18
N GLN A 246 -14.02 -21.01 35.25
CA GLN A 246 -13.45 -20.81 33.91
C GLN A 246 -14.54 -20.61 32.84
N GLY A 247 -14.17 -19.84 31.80
CA GLY A 247 -15.00 -19.56 30.63
C GLY A 247 -15.92 -18.34 30.75
N ALA A 248 -16.38 -17.84 29.60
CA ALA A 248 -17.19 -16.62 29.49
C ALA A 248 -18.51 -16.65 30.27
N ARG A 249 -19.07 -17.85 30.53
CA ARG A 249 -20.30 -18.02 31.31
C ARG A 249 -20.12 -17.76 32.80
N ASN A 250 -18.92 -17.92 33.31
CA ASN A 250 -18.59 -17.82 34.71
C ASN A 250 -17.87 -16.51 35.05
N ALA A 251 -17.68 -15.63 34.06
CA ALA A 251 -17.02 -14.35 34.24
C ALA A 251 -17.76 -13.48 35.30
N GLY A 252 -17.03 -13.02 36.33
CA GLY A 252 -17.56 -12.15 37.38
C GLY A 252 -18.22 -12.90 38.57
N ARG A 253 -18.21 -14.23 38.61
CA ARG A 253 -18.69 -14.97 39.79
C ARG A 253 -17.72 -14.81 40.96
N PRO A 254 -18.20 -14.48 42.15
CA PRO A 254 -17.37 -14.43 43.33
C PRO A 254 -16.91 -15.85 43.71
N MET A 255 -15.64 -15.99 44.07
CA MET A 255 -15.04 -17.22 44.59
C MET A 255 -14.99 -17.17 46.12
N LEU A 256 -15.52 -18.19 46.75
CA LEU A 256 -15.38 -18.36 48.21
C LEU A 256 -14.10 -19.15 48.50
N LEU A 257 -13.19 -18.56 49.23
CA LEU A 257 -11.92 -19.18 49.63
C LEU A 257 -12.01 -19.57 51.09
N GLU A 258 -11.88 -20.85 51.37
CA GLU A 258 -11.88 -21.41 52.74
C GLU A 258 -10.57 -22.12 53.05
N GLY A 259 -10.31 -22.43 54.32
CA GLY A 259 -9.22 -23.33 54.73
C GLY A 259 -7.80 -22.83 54.50
N GLY A 260 -7.56 -21.51 54.54
CA GLY A 260 -6.23 -20.94 54.41
C GLY A 260 -5.81 -20.69 52.95
N LEU A 261 -6.76 -20.68 52.02
CA LEU A 261 -6.57 -20.23 50.63
C LEU A 261 -6.57 -18.69 50.59
N ASP A 262 -5.63 -18.13 49.87
CA ASP A 262 -5.49 -16.67 49.66
C ASP A 262 -5.44 -16.42 48.13
N TRP A 263 -6.23 -15.43 47.67
CA TRP A 263 -6.24 -15.05 46.26
C TRP A 263 -5.31 -13.85 46.04
N LYS A 264 -4.27 -14.07 45.26
CA LYS A 264 -3.41 -12.99 44.81
C LYS A 264 -3.78 -12.61 43.39
N PRO A 265 -4.43 -11.45 43.16
CA PRO A 265 -4.75 -11.01 41.82
C PRO A 265 -3.46 -10.77 41.03
N MET A 266 -3.38 -11.35 39.85
CA MET A 266 -2.37 -11.05 38.83
C MET A 266 -3.03 -10.15 37.78
N GLY A 267 -3.17 -8.86 38.10
CA GLY A 267 -3.76 -7.88 37.20
C GLY A 267 -2.94 -7.68 35.92
N PHE A 268 -3.48 -6.91 35.00
CA PHE A 268 -2.72 -6.44 33.83
C PHE A 268 -1.42 -5.81 34.29
N SER A 269 -0.31 -6.30 33.75
CA SER A 269 0.99 -5.70 34.06
C SER A 269 1.18 -4.41 33.25
N PRO A 270 2.03 -3.48 33.67
CA PRO A 270 2.39 -2.32 32.84
C PRO A 270 2.80 -2.69 31.43
N SER A 271 3.46 -3.83 31.24
CA SER A 271 3.81 -4.36 29.92
C SER A 271 2.60 -4.66 29.02
N ASP A 272 1.43 -4.96 29.58
CA ASP A 272 0.23 -5.19 28.78
C ASP A 272 -0.31 -3.87 28.17
N MET A 273 -0.13 -2.75 28.87
CA MET A 273 -0.43 -1.41 28.37
C MET A 273 0.61 -0.95 27.33
N GLU A 274 1.88 -1.33 27.48
CA GLU A 274 2.94 -1.04 26.51
C GLU A 274 2.71 -1.71 25.15
N PHE A 275 2.10 -2.91 25.12
CA PHE A 275 1.74 -3.56 23.85
C PHE A 275 0.68 -2.80 23.05
N GLN A 276 -0.30 -2.19 23.71
CA GLN A 276 -1.29 -1.36 23.04
C GLN A 276 -0.62 -0.11 22.43
N GLN A 277 0.25 0.55 23.18
CA GLN A 277 1.01 1.70 22.67
C GLN A 277 1.94 1.31 21.52
N THR A 278 2.61 0.16 21.61
CA THR A 278 3.46 -0.38 20.53
C THR A 278 2.65 -0.64 19.27
N LYS A 279 1.44 -1.22 19.40
CA LYS A 279 0.55 -1.46 18.29
C LYS A 279 0.11 -0.15 17.62
N GLU A 280 -0.24 0.86 18.41
CA GLU A 280 -0.63 2.18 17.92
C GLU A 280 0.55 2.91 17.26
N ALA A 281 1.76 2.82 17.83
CA ALA A 281 2.98 3.36 17.23
C ALA A 281 3.27 2.70 15.87
N ALA A 282 3.21 1.38 15.81
CA ALA A 282 3.40 0.63 14.56
C ALA A 282 2.35 1.00 13.50
N ALA A 283 1.08 1.19 13.89
CA ALA A 283 0.04 1.66 12.98
C ALA A 283 0.36 3.05 12.39
N ARG A 284 0.92 3.97 13.22
CA ARG A 284 1.37 5.29 12.75
C ARG A 284 2.56 5.20 11.80
N GLU A 285 3.51 4.32 12.07
CA GLU A 285 4.66 4.08 11.17
C GLU A 285 4.20 3.54 9.81
N ILE A 286 3.22 2.62 9.80
CA ILE A 286 2.59 2.17 8.53
C ILE A 286 1.97 3.36 7.81
N ALA A 287 1.19 4.19 8.50
CA ALA A 287 0.57 5.37 7.90
C ALA A 287 1.61 6.33 7.29
N ILE A 288 2.73 6.56 7.98
CA ILE A 288 3.85 7.39 7.51
C ILE A 288 4.47 6.81 6.24
N ALA A 289 4.74 5.50 6.19
CA ALA A 289 5.33 4.84 5.03
C ALA A 289 4.45 4.97 3.77
N PHE A 290 3.14 5.02 3.94
CA PHE A 290 2.18 5.26 2.86
C PHE A 290 1.89 6.75 2.61
N GLY A 291 2.42 7.67 3.41
CA GLY A 291 2.16 9.10 3.30
C GLY A 291 0.72 9.49 3.66
N ILE A 292 0.06 8.75 4.53
CA ILE A 292 -1.32 9.01 4.96
C ILE A 292 -1.31 9.65 6.34
N PRO A 293 -1.97 10.79 6.56
CA PRO A 293 -2.21 11.31 7.89
C PRO A 293 -2.93 10.27 8.77
N PRO A 294 -2.40 9.88 9.95
CA PRO A 294 -2.94 8.79 10.77
C PRO A 294 -4.42 8.91 11.11
N MET A 295 -4.93 10.14 11.29
CA MET A 295 -6.33 10.39 11.59
C MET A 295 -7.28 9.95 10.47
N LEU A 296 -6.85 9.92 9.20
CA LEU A 296 -7.65 9.44 8.08
C LEU A 296 -7.80 7.91 8.08
N LEU A 297 -6.92 7.21 8.78
CA LEU A 297 -6.99 5.76 9.01
C LEU A 297 -7.75 5.41 10.31
N GLY A 298 -8.29 6.40 11.01
CA GLY A 298 -8.98 6.19 12.30
C GLY A 298 -8.03 5.89 13.46
N ILE A 299 -6.73 6.18 13.31
CA ILE A 299 -5.75 6.04 14.40
C ILE A 299 -5.95 7.20 15.37
N PRO A 300 -6.12 6.95 16.69
CA PRO A 300 -6.39 7.99 17.69
C PRO A 300 -5.36 9.12 17.70
N GLY A 301 -5.80 10.35 17.96
CA GLY A 301 -4.97 11.57 18.01
C GLY A 301 -5.86 12.80 18.09
N ASP A 302 -5.31 13.98 17.86
CA ASP A 302 -6.02 15.27 17.91
C ASP A 302 -7.00 15.43 16.73
N ALA A 303 -8.15 14.75 16.80
CA ALA A 303 -9.17 14.74 15.78
C ALA A 303 -10.19 15.86 16.00
N THR A 304 -9.90 17.06 15.50
CA THR A 304 -10.91 18.10 15.30
C THR A 304 -11.39 18.12 13.85
N TYR A 305 -12.57 18.66 13.59
CA TYR A 305 -13.09 18.77 12.22
C TYR A 305 -12.16 19.57 11.29
N ALA A 306 -11.58 20.66 11.80
CA ALA A 306 -10.61 21.46 11.05
C ALA A 306 -9.35 20.65 10.71
N ASN A 307 -8.80 19.90 11.68
CA ASN A 307 -7.64 19.06 11.46
C ASN A 307 -7.92 17.95 10.45
N TYR A 308 -9.14 17.39 10.44
CA TYR A 308 -9.55 16.40 9.46
C TYR A 308 -9.58 16.96 8.02
N GLN A 309 -10.12 18.15 7.84
CA GLN A 309 -10.13 18.81 6.53
C GLN A 309 -8.70 19.08 6.02
N GLU A 310 -7.82 19.60 6.90
CA GLU A 310 -6.42 19.84 6.54
C GLU A 310 -5.67 18.53 6.25
N ALA A 311 -5.91 17.48 7.04
CA ALA A 311 -5.34 16.16 6.79
C ALA A 311 -5.80 15.59 5.44
N ASN A 312 -7.08 15.73 5.11
CA ASN A 312 -7.60 15.29 3.81
C ASN A 312 -6.98 16.08 2.65
N ARG A 313 -6.83 17.39 2.80
CA ARG A 313 -6.15 18.24 1.81
C ARG A 313 -4.69 17.85 1.64
N ALA A 314 -3.97 17.65 2.75
CA ALA A 314 -2.59 17.20 2.75
C ALA A 314 -2.44 15.83 2.07
N PHE A 315 -3.33 14.89 2.35
CA PHE A 315 -3.37 13.57 1.72
C PHE A 315 -3.49 13.66 0.19
N TYR A 316 -4.44 14.45 -0.32
CA TYR A 316 -4.56 14.63 -1.77
C TYR A 316 -3.32 15.30 -2.36
N ARG A 317 -2.83 16.38 -1.75
CA ARG A 317 -1.72 17.18 -2.29
C ARG A 317 -0.39 16.45 -2.24
N LEU A 318 -0.10 15.72 -1.16
CA LEU A 318 1.23 15.15 -0.91
C LEU A 318 1.34 13.67 -1.31
N THR A 319 0.22 12.95 -1.39
CA THR A 319 0.21 11.50 -1.64
C THR A 319 -0.52 11.15 -2.93
N VAL A 320 -1.80 11.51 -3.05
CA VAL A 320 -2.64 11.07 -4.16
C VAL A 320 -2.22 11.70 -5.47
N LEU A 321 -2.10 13.03 -5.52
CA LEU A 321 -1.77 13.76 -6.76
C LEU A 321 -0.38 13.45 -7.30
N PRO A 322 0.70 13.43 -6.49
CA PRO A 322 2.02 13.07 -7.00
C PRO A 322 2.06 11.66 -7.59
N LEU A 323 1.40 10.70 -6.94
CA LEU A 323 1.29 9.33 -7.44
C LEU A 323 0.49 9.28 -8.75
N ALA A 324 -0.68 9.91 -8.78
CA ALA A 324 -1.54 9.93 -9.96
C ALA A 324 -0.84 10.61 -11.15
N THR A 325 -0.24 11.78 -10.95
CA THR A 325 0.47 12.50 -12.00
C THR A 325 1.61 11.67 -12.58
N ARG A 326 2.41 11.03 -11.73
CA ARG A 326 3.50 10.15 -12.21
C ARG A 326 2.98 8.98 -13.05
N VAL A 327 1.94 8.30 -12.57
CA VAL A 327 1.37 7.15 -13.27
C VAL A 327 0.74 7.57 -14.60
N THR A 328 -0.05 8.63 -14.61
CA THR A 328 -0.70 9.11 -15.82
C THR A 328 0.31 9.65 -16.83
N SER A 329 1.41 10.27 -16.41
CA SER A 329 2.49 10.69 -17.30
C SER A 329 3.13 9.50 -18.01
N VAL A 330 3.48 8.42 -17.27
CA VAL A 330 4.07 7.22 -17.88
C VAL A 330 3.11 6.55 -18.85
N ILE A 331 1.83 6.48 -18.51
CA ILE A 331 0.79 5.93 -19.40
C ILE A 331 0.66 6.80 -20.66
N ALA A 332 0.68 8.13 -20.53
CA ALA A 332 0.58 9.05 -21.66
C ALA A 332 1.78 8.94 -22.59
N ASP A 333 2.99 8.92 -22.05
CA ASP A 333 4.22 8.75 -22.84
C ASP A 333 4.19 7.41 -23.59
N TRP A 334 3.84 6.32 -22.92
CA TRP A 334 3.73 5.00 -23.55
C TRP A 334 2.65 4.92 -24.62
N LEU A 335 1.47 5.50 -24.42
CA LEU A 335 0.41 5.52 -25.43
C LEU A 335 0.74 6.49 -26.59
N SER A 336 1.57 7.50 -26.36
CA SER A 336 2.08 8.39 -27.41
C SER A 336 2.95 7.65 -28.42
N ASP A 337 3.69 6.62 -28.00
CA ASP A 337 4.50 5.79 -28.90
C ASP A 337 3.60 5.02 -29.90
N PHE A 338 2.39 4.62 -29.50
CA PHE A 338 1.43 3.95 -30.37
C PHE A 338 0.76 4.89 -31.37
N THR A 339 0.50 6.13 -30.97
CA THR A 339 -0.22 7.09 -31.82
C THR A 339 0.72 7.92 -32.70
N GLY A 340 2.00 7.99 -32.35
CA GLY A 340 2.96 8.91 -32.95
C GLY A 340 2.70 10.39 -32.59
N GLU A 341 1.71 10.67 -31.76
CA GLU A 341 1.35 12.00 -31.30
C GLU A 341 1.64 12.15 -29.80
N ARG A 342 2.40 13.18 -29.44
CA ARG A 342 2.71 13.44 -28.04
C ARG A 342 1.48 13.99 -27.32
N MET A 343 1.12 13.39 -26.21
CA MET A 343 0.00 13.82 -25.37
C MET A 343 0.36 13.83 -23.90
N GLU A 344 -0.39 14.58 -23.13
CA GLU A 344 -0.32 14.61 -21.68
C GLU A 344 -1.66 14.15 -21.10
N LEU A 345 -1.58 13.27 -20.10
CA LEU A 345 -2.74 12.85 -19.31
C LEU A 345 -2.57 13.37 -17.89
N ARG A 346 -3.47 14.24 -17.45
CA ARG A 346 -3.37 14.92 -16.14
C ARG A 346 -4.65 14.83 -15.35
N PRO A 347 -4.57 14.77 -14.00
CA PRO A 347 -5.71 14.99 -13.13
C PRO A 347 -6.31 16.39 -13.32
N ASP A 348 -7.64 16.48 -13.39
CA ASP A 348 -8.37 17.75 -13.43
C ASP A 348 -8.52 18.29 -12.00
N LEU A 349 -7.66 19.23 -11.61
CA LEU A 349 -7.60 19.76 -10.25
C LEU A 349 -8.88 20.52 -9.84
N ASP A 350 -9.61 21.08 -10.81
CA ASP A 350 -10.83 21.87 -10.54
C ASP A 350 -12.02 20.98 -10.13
N GLN A 351 -11.96 19.69 -10.45
CA GLN A 351 -12.98 18.71 -10.08
C GLN A 351 -12.65 17.91 -8.82
N ILE A 352 -11.60 18.28 -8.08
CA ILE A 352 -11.20 17.59 -6.84
C ILE A 352 -11.79 18.32 -5.62
N PRO A 353 -12.81 17.76 -4.93
CA PRO A 353 -13.48 18.45 -3.84
C PRO A 353 -12.55 18.83 -2.67
N ALA A 354 -11.56 17.99 -2.38
CA ALA A 354 -10.58 18.23 -1.32
C ALA A 354 -9.72 19.50 -1.56
N LEU A 355 -9.60 19.95 -2.80
CA LEU A 355 -8.81 21.12 -3.21
C LEU A 355 -9.68 22.33 -3.59
N ALA A 356 -11.00 22.22 -3.52
CA ALA A 356 -11.93 23.25 -3.99
C ALA A 356 -11.61 24.64 -3.43
N SER A 357 -11.35 24.76 -2.13
CA SER A 357 -11.04 26.05 -1.49
C SER A 357 -9.73 26.67 -1.96
N GLU A 358 -8.69 25.87 -2.21
CA GLU A 358 -7.41 26.36 -2.76
C GLU A 358 -7.56 26.79 -4.22
N ARG A 359 -8.34 26.02 -4.98
CA ARG A 359 -8.64 26.36 -6.38
C ARG A 359 -9.44 27.64 -6.47
N GLU A 360 -10.48 27.80 -5.65
CA GLU A 360 -11.28 29.03 -5.58
C GLU A 360 -10.40 30.24 -5.24
N ALA A 361 -9.54 30.13 -4.24
CA ALA A 361 -8.60 31.19 -3.89
C ALA A 361 -7.64 31.53 -5.04
N THR A 362 -7.17 30.52 -5.78
CA THR A 362 -6.32 30.72 -6.96
C THR A 362 -7.09 31.41 -8.09
N TRP A 363 -8.31 30.96 -8.40
CA TRP A 363 -9.18 31.57 -9.40
C TRP A 363 -9.45 33.03 -9.07
N ARG A 364 -9.77 33.34 -7.82
CA ARG A 364 -10.02 34.72 -7.36
C ARG A 364 -8.79 35.60 -7.54
N ARG A 365 -7.62 35.14 -7.02
CA ARG A 365 -6.35 35.88 -7.14
C ARG A 365 -5.95 36.13 -8.58
N VAL A 366 -6.04 35.14 -9.46
CA VAL A 366 -5.73 35.30 -10.88
C VAL A 366 -6.76 36.17 -11.59
N GLY A 367 -8.04 36.04 -11.25
CA GLY A 367 -9.12 36.89 -11.79
C GLY A 367 -8.92 38.36 -11.49
N GLU A 368 -8.55 38.69 -10.25
CA GLU A 368 -8.35 40.08 -9.76
C GLU A 368 -7.04 40.72 -10.27
N ALA A 369 -6.08 39.95 -10.78
CA ALA A 369 -4.81 40.45 -11.30
C ALA A 369 -5.00 41.30 -12.56
N THR A 370 -4.89 42.63 -12.43
CA THR A 370 -5.16 43.58 -13.52
C THR A 370 -3.99 43.68 -14.53
N PHE A 371 -2.80 43.22 -14.16
CA PHE A 371 -1.58 43.28 -15.00
C PHE A 371 -1.42 42.07 -15.90
N LEU A 372 -2.25 41.03 -15.75
CA LEU A 372 -2.20 39.81 -16.57
C LEU A 372 -3.21 39.89 -17.72
N THR A 373 -2.79 39.44 -18.89
CA THR A 373 -3.65 39.23 -20.05
C THR A 373 -4.61 38.05 -19.83
N ALA A 374 -5.68 37.97 -20.61
CA ALA A 374 -6.59 36.81 -20.54
C ALA A 374 -5.89 35.48 -20.83
N ALA A 375 -4.92 35.47 -21.79
CA ALA A 375 -4.14 34.29 -22.13
C ALA A 375 -3.23 33.84 -20.95
N GLU A 376 -2.55 34.77 -20.29
CA GLU A 376 -1.73 34.48 -19.13
C GLU A 376 -2.56 34.00 -17.94
N LYS A 377 -3.71 34.61 -17.68
CA LYS A 377 -4.66 34.16 -16.65
C LYS A 377 -5.10 32.72 -16.89
N ARG A 378 -5.48 32.38 -18.13
CA ARG A 378 -5.85 31.01 -18.51
C ARG A 378 -4.70 30.03 -18.32
N SER A 379 -3.50 30.41 -18.76
CA SER A 379 -2.30 29.59 -18.58
C SER A 379 -2.00 29.32 -17.09
N LEU A 380 -2.07 30.34 -16.23
CA LEU A 380 -1.88 30.20 -14.78
C LEU A 380 -2.91 29.30 -14.10
N LEU A 381 -4.13 29.27 -14.64
CA LEU A 381 -5.21 28.39 -14.16
C LEU A 381 -5.15 26.97 -14.75
N GLY A 382 -4.22 26.71 -15.70
CA GLY A 382 -4.13 25.44 -16.41
C GLY A 382 -5.23 25.23 -17.44
N LEU A 383 -5.87 26.31 -17.90
CA LEU A 383 -6.89 26.30 -18.93
C LEU A 383 -6.26 26.34 -20.32
N PRO A 384 -6.89 25.72 -21.35
CA PRO A 384 -6.42 25.79 -22.72
C PRO A 384 -6.38 27.23 -23.22
N ALA A 385 -5.46 27.52 -24.16
CA ALA A 385 -5.44 28.80 -24.85
C ALA A 385 -6.80 29.11 -25.48
N LEU A 386 -7.18 30.39 -25.55
CA LEU A 386 -8.33 30.77 -26.36
C LEU A 386 -8.03 30.41 -27.82
N GLU A 387 -8.89 29.64 -28.45
CA GLU A 387 -8.88 29.58 -29.90
C GLU A 387 -9.14 31.00 -30.39
N VAL A 388 -8.24 31.53 -31.19
CA VAL A 388 -8.50 32.80 -31.90
C VAL A 388 -9.66 32.49 -32.81
N GLY A 389 -10.88 32.82 -32.36
CA GLY A 389 -12.07 32.67 -33.16
C GLY A 389 -11.86 33.45 -34.47
N HIS A 390 -12.14 32.80 -35.58
CA HIS A 390 -12.42 33.53 -36.79
C HIS A 390 -13.55 34.51 -36.45
N GLU A 391 -13.18 35.78 -36.25
CA GLU A 391 -14.15 36.87 -36.43
C GLU A 391 -14.60 36.80 -37.88
N GLY A 392 -15.77 36.24 -38.10
CA GLY A 392 -16.50 36.29 -39.35
C GLY A 392 -17.50 37.46 -39.29
#